data_f5ddcd402e95102c04490b7b7b05f620
#
_entry.id   f5ddcd402e95102c04490b7b7b05f620
#
_cell.length_a   1.000
_cell.length_b   1.000
_cell.length_c   1.000
_cell.angle_alpha   90.00
_cell.angle_beta   90.00
_cell.angle_gamma   90.00
#
_symmetry.space_group_name_H-M   'P 1'
#
loop_
_entity.id
_entity.type
_entity.pdbx_description
1 polymer ?
#
loop_
_entity_poly.entity_id
_entity_poly.type
_entity_poly.pdbx_seq_one_letter_code
_entity_poly.pdbx_strand_id
1 'polypeptide(L)'
;TILIAFVCFPAQAADYTGPLFDAHLHYNEEAANGAHPLADVLARMQKSGVKAIVANSRPNDGSKALAASPETRKAGVTVVPFIRLYRNRADYDNWFRDETIYEMVQAEFARGVAGDQAGPFKGIGEFHLYDSANANGAVAKKLMVFAAKNKLAVLAHVEDTAIDFLMAHAPDARLIWAHTSIGGAPVAQIDELLKKYPQLMGELSYRPGLTCDGGKLCPEWRALLLKYPTRFMIGSDTWVNQRWQYYEELMKGYRVWLGDLPPDAARKVGWSNGADLFGVK
;
A
#
# COMPACT_ATOMS: atom_id res chain seq x y z
N THR A 1 34.54 -12.84 -48.69
CA THR A 1 33.40 -13.20 -47.81
C THR A 1 33.38 -12.15 -46.70
N ILE A 2 32.38 -11.25 -46.74
CA ILE A 2 32.20 -10.22 -45.69
C ILE A 2 31.30 -10.82 -44.61
N LEU A 3 31.83 -10.94 -43.42
CA LEU A 3 31.07 -11.37 -42.23
C LEU A 3 30.33 -10.13 -41.69
N ILE A 4 29.01 -10.05 -41.87
CA ILE A 4 28.16 -9.04 -41.22
C ILE A 4 27.86 -9.52 -39.81
N ALA A 5 28.48 -8.91 -38.80
CA ALA A 5 28.14 -9.13 -37.41
C ALA A 5 26.84 -8.39 -37.10
N PHE A 6 25.75 -9.13 -36.85
CA PHE A 6 24.53 -8.57 -36.29
C PHE A 6 24.80 -8.18 -34.84
N VAL A 7 24.91 -6.88 -34.58
CA VAL A 7 24.89 -6.34 -33.21
C VAL A 7 23.41 -6.36 -32.76
N CYS A 8 23.06 -7.36 -31.98
CA CYS A 8 21.75 -7.43 -31.33
C CYS A 8 21.75 -6.41 -30.17
N PHE A 9 21.18 -5.22 -30.39
CA PHE A 9 20.88 -4.33 -29.27
C PHE A 9 19.76 -4.97 -28.44
N PRO A 10 19.91 -5.09 -27.11
CA PRO A 10 18.81 -5.54 -26.28
C PRO A 10 17.64 -4.56 -26.47
N ALA A 11 16.49 -5.06 -26.90
CA ALA A 11 15.28 -4.26 -26.98
C ALA A 11 14.99 -3.72 -25.57
N GLN A 12 14.89 -2.41 -25.44
CA GLN A 12 14.52 -1.79 -24.19
C GLN A 12 13.10 -2.27 -23.83
N ALA A 13 12.94 -2.81 -22.62
CA ALA A 13 11.64 -3.28 -22.16
C ALA A 13 10.64 -2.11 -22.20
N ALA A 14 9.45 -2.35 -22.74
CA ALA A 14 8.40 -1.33 -22.81
C ALA A 14 7.81 -1.11 -21.42
N ASP A 15 7.42 0.12 -21.11
CA ASP A 15 6.75 0.47 -19.87
C ASP A 15 5.44 -0.33 -19.70
N TYR A 16 5.11 -0.65 -18.45
CA TYR A 16 3.84 -1.31 -18.14
C TYR A 16 2.66 -0.41 -18.46
N THR A 17 1.70 -0.90 -19.25
CA THR A 17 0.52 -0.14 -19.71
C THR A 17 -0.79 -0.57 -19.05
N GLY A 18 -0.78 -1.62 -18.22
CA GLY A 18 -1.96 -2.13 -17.55
C GLY A 18 -2.52 -1.20 -16.46
N PRO A 19 -3.65 -1.58 -15.82
CA PRO A 19 -4.23 -0.83 -14.70
C PRO A 19 -3.28 -0.84 -13.50
N LEU A 20 -3.39 0.17 -12.63
CA LEU A 20 -2.65 0.25 -11.38
C LEU A 20 -3.59 0.17 -10.17
N PHE A 21 -3.15 -0.53 -9.14
CA PHE A 21 -3.74 -0.58 -7.81
C PHE A 21 -2.81 0.14 -6.83
N ASP A 22 -3.24 1.29 -6.31
CA ASP A 22 -2.48 2.05 -5.31
C ASP A 22 -2.82 1.51 -3.91
N ALA A 23 -1.95 0.68 -3.35
CA ALA A 23 -2.18 -0.01 -2.09
C ALA A 23 -1.85 0.82 -0.84
N HIS A 24 -1.45 2.09 -1.01
CA HIS A 24 -1.06 2.96 0.11
C HIS A 24 -1.32 4.43 -0.23
N LEU A 25 -2.55 4.88 0.02
CA LEU A 25 -2.95 6.25 -0.30
C LEU A 25 -3.56 6.95 0.92
N HIS A 26 -3.14 8.18 1.17
CA HIS A 26 -3.72 9.06 2.17
C HIS A 26 -4.48 10.22 1.51
N TYR A 27 -5.69 10.45 1.97
CA TYR A 27 -6.46 11.63 1.60
C TYR A 27 -6.83 12.40 2.87
N ASN A 28 -5.81 13.02 3.47
CA ASN A 28 -5.94 13.76 4.71
C ASN A 28 -6.69 15.08 4.51
N GLU A 29 -7.24 15.63 5.59
CA GLU A 29 -8.02 16.87 5.54
C GLU A 29 -7.24 18.05 4.98
N GLU A 30 -5.91 18.11 5.19
CA GLU A 30 -5.06 19.18 4.66
C GLU A 30 -4.99 19.16 3.11
N ALA A 31 -5.15 17.99 2.49
CA ALA A 31 -5.27 17.89 1.04
C ALA A 31 -6.69 18.20 0.58
N ALA A 32 -7.68 17.57 1.21
CA ALA A 32 -9.09 17.67 0.83
C ALA A 32 -9.65 19.09 0.92
N ASN A 33 -9.33 19.79 2.01
CA ASN A 33 -9.77 21.16 2.27
C ASN A 33 -8.81 22.23 1.72
N GLY A 34 -7.73 21.82 1.06
CA GLY A 34 -6.65 22.67 0.59
C GLY A 34 -6.34 22.52 -0.90
N ALA A 35 -5.09 22.20 -1.20
CA ALA A 35 -4.54 22.23 -2.57
C ALA A 35 -5.05 21.10 -3.46
N HIS A 36 -5.62 20.03 -2.90
CA HIS A 36 -5.98 18.81 -3.63
C HIS A 36 -7.43 18.38 -3.33
N PRO A 37 -8.45 19.18 -3.76
CA PRO A 37 -9.84 18.78 -3.63
C PRO A 37 -10.14 17.51 -4.42
N LEU A 38 -11.28 16.87 -4.13
CA LEU A 38 -11.66 15.57 -4.71
C LEU A 38 -11.49 15.50 -6.24
N ALA A 39 -11.91 16.53 -6.96
CA ALA A 39 -11.80 16.56 -8.42
C ALA A 39 -10.33 16.52 -8.91
N ASP A 40 -9.40 17.19 -8.21
CA ASP A 40 -7.96 17.18 -8.55
C ASP A 40 -7.37 15.78 -8.34
N VAL A 41 -7.61 15.17 -7.18
CA VAL A 41 -7.04 13.85 -6.88
C VAL A 41 -7.59 12.76 -7.81
N LEU A 42 -8.88 12.82 -8.15
CA LEU A 42 -9.48 11.89 -9.10
C LEU A 42 -8.93 12.06 -10.52
N ALA A 43 -8.71 13.30 -10.97
CA ALA A 43 -8.10 13.57 -12.27
C ALA A 43 -6.66 12.99 -12.34
N ARG A 44 -5.88 13.13 -11.28
CA ARG A 44 -4.53 12.54 -11.19
C ARG A 44 -4.55 11.02 -11.25
N MET A 45 -5.46 10.37 -10.52
CA MET A 45 -5.64 8.92 -10.55
C MET A 45 -6.02 8.44 -11.96
N GLN A 46 -7.00 9.09 -12.60
CA GLN A 46 -7.43 8.75 -13.95
C GLN A 46 -6.29 8.89 -14.96
N LYS A 47 -5.56 10.01 -14.94
CA LYS A 47 -4.41 10.28 -15.82
C LYS A 47 -3.30 9.28 -15.63
N SER A 48 -3.09 8.81 -14.41
CA SER A 48 -2.10 7.79 -14.06
C SER A 48 -2.56 6.36 -14.40
N GLY A 49 -3.84 6.15 -14.72
CA GLY A 49 -4.42 4.82 -14.97
C GLY A 49 -4.61 3.99 -13.70
N VAL A 50 -4.73 4.66 -12.53
CA VAL A 50 -5.09 4.01 -11.26
C VAL A 50 -6.59 3.70 -11.29
N LYS A 51 -6.94 2.45 -10.99
CA LYS A 51 -8.32 1.93 -11.02
C LYS A 51 -8.83 1.51 -9.65
N ALA A 52 -7.95 1.30 -8.69
CA ALA A 52 -8.32 1.00 -7.31
C ALA A 52 -7.28 1.55 -6.34
N ILE A 53 -7.72 1.87 -5.14
CA ILE A 53 -6.88 2.45 -4.08
C ILE A 53 -7.22 1.84 -2.71
N VAL A 54 -6.22 1.59 -1.88
CA VAL A 54 -6.39 1.50 -0.43
C VAL A 54 -6.34 2.91 0.12
N ALA A 55 -7.46 3.40 0.67
CA ALA A 55 -7.55 4.73 1.23
C ALA A 55 -7.51 4.69 2.75
N ASN A 56 -6.56 5.37 3.35
CA ASN A 56 -6.48 5.60 4.78
C ASN A 56 -6.17 7.08 5.05
N SER A 57 -6.93 7.73 5.89
CA SER A 57 -6.89 9.19 6.05
C SER A 57 -6.94 9.58 7.53
N ARG A 58 -6.36 10.72 7.85
CA ARG A 58 -6.44 11.33 9.17
C ARG A 58 -7.21 12.66 9.06
N PRO A 59 -8.38 12.76 9.71
CA PRO A 59 -9.19 11.66 10.28
C PRO A 59 -9.75 10.72 9.20
N ASN A 60 -10.46 9.67 9.60
CA ASN A 60 -11.05 8.67 8.70
C ASN A 60 -12.05 9.25 7.68
N ASP A 61 -12.49 10.48 7.88
CA ASP A 61 -13.50 11.15 7.03
C ASP A 61 -13.05 11.31 5.57
N GLY A 62 -11.75 11.51 5.31
CA GLY A 62 -11.21 11.54 3.94
C GLY A 62 -11.40 10.22 3.19
N SER A 63 -11.11 9.08 3.83
CA SER A 63 -11.33 7.75 3.26
C SER A 63 -12.80 7.47 3.03
N LYS A 64 -13.67 7.88 3.97
CA LYS A 64 -15.13 7.76 3.86
C LYS A 64 -15.67 8.62 2.71
N ALA A 65 -15.20 9.87 2.59
CA ALA A 65 -15.60 10.78 1.53
C ALA A 65 -15.24 10.22 0.14
N LEU A 66 -14.01 9.71 -0.04
CA LEU A 66 -13.60 9.05 -1.28
C LEU A 66 -14.50 7.85 -1.60
N ALA A 67 -14.74 6.97 -0.62
CA ALA A 67 -15.51 5.75 -0.83
C ALA A 67 -17.01 6.02 -1.12
N ALA A 68 -17.59 7.01 -0.47
CA ALA A 68 -19.01 7.37 -0.64
C ALA A 68 -19.30 8.22 -1.88
N SER A 69 -18.28 8.89 -2.47
CA SER A 69 -18.47 9.86 -3.54
C SER A 69 -18.97 9.24 -4.86
N PRO A 70 -20.06 9.77 -5.44
CA PRO A 70 -20.47 9.44 -6.80
C PRO A 70 -19.41 9.80 -7.85
N GLU A 71 -18.64 10.87 -7.63
CA GLU A 71 -17.58 11.33 -8.53
C GLU A 71 -16.46 10.30 -8.59
N THR A 72 -16.09 9.68 -7.46
CA THR A 72 -15.10 8.59 -7.42
C THR A 72 -15.53 7.42 -8.27
N ARG A 73 -16.79 7.00 -8.16
CA ARG A 73 -17.35 5.94 -9.00
C ARG A 73 -17.38 6.31 -10.49
N LYS A 74 -17.80 7.55 -10.81
CA LYS A 74 -17.80 8.08 -12.17
C LYS A 74 -16.39 8.14 -12.77
N ALA A 75 -15.38 8.41 -11.94
CA ALA A 75 -13.97 8.36 -12.34
C ALA A 75 -13.46 6.93 -12.61
N GLY A 76 -14.23 5.90 -12.29
CA GLY A 76 -13.86 4.49 -12.45
C GLY A 76 -12.79 4.04 -11.46
N VAL A 77 -12.78 4.64 -10.25
CA VAL A 77 -11.85 4.30 -9.17
C VAL A 77 -12.61 3.53 -8.08
N THR A 78 -12.15 2.33 -7.76
CA THR A 78 -12.66 1.54 -6.65
C THR A 78 -11.88 1.91 -5.39
N VAL A 79 -12.59 2.24 -4.31
CA VAL A 79 -11.98 2.58 -3.02
C VAL A 79 -12.09 1.41 -2.06
N VAL A 80 -10.96 1.01 -1.50
CA VAL A 80 -10.84 0.04 -0.41
C VAL A 80 -10.56 0.82 0.87
N PRO A 81 -11.57 1.13 1.71
CA PRO A 81 -11.39 2.00 2.85
C PRO A 81 -10.76 1.24 4.02
N PHE A 82 -9.73 1.86 4.63
CA PHE A 82 -9.07 1.40 5.84
C PHE A 82 -9.37 2.35 7.00
N ILE A 83 -9.42 1.80 8.20
CA ILE A 83 -9.54 2.56 9.45
C ILE A 83 -8.14 2.98 9.88
N ARG A 84 -7.81 4.26 9.80
CA ARG A 84 -6.58 4.80 10.35
C ARG A 84 -6.68 4.95 11.86
N LEU A 85 -5.58 4.70 12.58
CA LEU A 85 -5.55 4.73 14.04
C LEU A 85 -5.45 6.15 14.63
N TYR A 86 -5.32 7.18 13.78
CA TYR A 86 -5.01 8.54 14.20
C TYR A 86 -6.22 9.45 14.12
N ARG A 87 -6.71 9.91 15.27
CA ARG A 87 -7.71 10.97 15.41
C ARG A 87 -7.06 12.34 15.18
N ASN A 88 -5.79 12.46 15.59
CA ASN A 88 -4.97 13.67 15.48
C ASN A 88 -3.47 13.31 15.46
N ARG A 89 -2.58 14.33 15.44
CA ARG A 89 -1.13 14.10 15.38
C ARG A 89 -0.54 13.45 16.63
N ALA A 90 -1.11 13.63 17.80
CA ALA A 90 -0.59 13.05 19.04
C ALA A 90 -0.72 11.52 19.06
N ASP A 91 -1.67 10.97 18.31
CA ASP A 91 -1.87 9.52 18.24
C ASP A 91 -0.70 8.79 17.56
N TYR A 92 0.13 9.47 16.72
CA TYR A 92 1.27 8.84 16.04
C TYR A 92 2.27 8.18 17.01
N ASP A 93 2.51 8.82 18.14
CA ASP A 93 3.50 8.37 19.12
C ASP A 93 2.89 7.66 20.34
N ASN A 94 1.56 7.54 20.41
CA ASN A 94 0.86 7.07 21.61
C ASN A 94 -0.19 5.99 21.37
N TRP A 95 -0.66 5.77 20.15
CA TRP A 95 -1.78 4.87 19.83
C TRP A 95 -1.61 3.46 20.45
N PHE A 96 -0.39 2.94 20.48
CA PHE A 96 -0.06 1.60 20.98
C PHE A 96 -0.15 1.45 22.52
N ARG A 97 -0.37 2.57 23.23
CA ARG A 97 -0.57 2.62 24.70
C ARG A 97 -1.99 3.09 25.06
N ASP A 98 -2.79 3.49 24.09
CA ASP A 98 -4.11 4.10 24.29
C ASP A 98 -5.21 3.12 23.89
N GLU A 99 -5.87 2.51 24.89
CA GLU A 99 -6.98 1.59 24.68
C GLU A 99 -8.15 2.22 23.93
N THR A 100 -8.35 3.53 24.05
CA THR A 100 -9.44 4.24 23.33
C THR A 100 -9.24 4.24 21.82
N ILE A 101 -8.03 4.01 21.32
CA ILE A 101 -7.78 3.76 19.89
C ILE A 101 -8.41 2.44 19.44
N TYR A 102 -8.27 1.39 20.23
CA TYR A 102 -8.91 0.12 19.93
C TYR A 102 -10.43 0.23 19.95
N GLU A 103 -11.00 0.93 20.93
CA GLU A 103 -12.43 1.21 21.01
C GLU A 103 -12.92 2.01 19.78
N MET A 104 -12.16 3.01 19.38
CA MET A 104 -12.45 3.80 18.15
C MET A 104 -12.45 2.92 16.91
N VAL A 105 -11.48 2.02 16.76
CA VAL A 105 -11.43 1.09 15.60
C VAL A 105 -12.66 0.18 15.58
N GLN A 106 -13.07 -0.34 16.74
CA GLN A 106 -14.29 -1.18 16.83
C GLN A 106 -15.54 -0.38 16.45
N ALA A 107 -15.66 0.86 16.92
CA ALA A 107 -16.78 1.74 16.63
C ALA A 107 -16.83 2.13 15.13
N GLU A 108 -15.69 2.48 14.52
CA GLU A 108 -15.61 2.76 13.09
C GLU A 108 -15.96 1.54 12.25
N PHE A 109 -15.44 0.37 12.61
CA PHE A 109 -15.75 -0.88 11.92
C PHE A 109 -17.26 -1.21 11.99
N ALA A 110 -17.87 -1.07 13.17
CA ALA A 110 -19.30 -1.34 13.36
C ALA A 110 -20.19 -0.36 12.58
N ARG A 111 -19.76 0.92 12.50
CA ARG A 111 -20.48 1.97 11.74
C ARG A 111 -20.37 1.75 10.23
N GLY A 112 -19.25 1.24 9.76
CA GLY A 112 -18.92 1.14 8.34
C GLY A 112 -18.75 2.52 7.69
N VAL A 113 -18.61 2.52 6.37
CA VAL A 113 -18.57 3.74 5.56
C VAL A 113 -20.02 4.13 5.23
N ALA A 114 -20.42 5.34 5.58
CA ALA A 114 -21.77 5.83 5.32
C ALA A 114 -22.04 5.98 3.81
N GLY A 115 -23.23 5.53 3.39
CA GLY A 115 -23.69 5.58 1.99
C GLY A 115 -23.92 4.20 1.42
N ASP A 116 -24.96 4.04 0.64
CA ASP A 116 -25.50 2.76 0.14
C ASP A 116 -24.52 1.91 -0.69
N GLN A 117 -23.38 2.44 -1.07
CA GLN A 117 -22.43 1.79 -1.97
C GLN A 117 -20.98 1.78 -1.49
N ALA A 118 -20.69 2.39 -0.35
CA ALA A 118 -19.31 2.49 0.14
C ALA A 118 -18.84 1.21 0.86
N GLY A 119 -19.77 0.40 1.34
CA GLY A 119 -19.48 -0.90 1.94
C GLY A 119 -18.77 -0.84 3.28
N PRO A 120 -18.34 -1.99 3.81
CA PRO A 120 -17.58 -2.06 5.05
C PRO A 120 -16.12 -1.66 4.85
N PHE A 121 -15.48 -1.23 5.95
CA PHE A 121 -14.01 -1.14 5.97
C PHE A 121 -13.38 -2.51 5.67
N LYS A 122 -12.25 -2.50 4.98
CA LYS A 122 -11.53 -3.70 4.51
C LYS A 122 -10.19 -3.89 5.22
N GLY A 123 -9.77 -2.91 6.01
CA GLY A 123 -8.50 -2.98 6.72
C GLY A 123 -8.37 -1.95 7.82
N ILE A 124 -7.23 -2.04 8.51
CA ILE A 124 -6.79 -1.16 9.61
C ILE A 124 -5.40 -0.63 9.25
N GLY A 125 -5.13 0.64 9.54
CA GLY A 125 -3.84 1.29 9.27
C GLY A 125 -3.98 2.36 8.17
N GLU A 126 -2.94 3.01 7.78
CA GLU A 126 -1.56 2.78 8.19
C GLU A 126 -1.36 3.19 9.66
N PHE A 127 -0.53 2.46 10.37
CA PHE A 127 0.00 2.86 11.65
C PHE A 127 1.53 2.70 11.71
N HIS A 128 2.18 3.50 12.56
CA HIS A 128 3.62 3.51 12.73
C HIS A 128 4.01 2.92 14.07
N LEU A 129 5.08 2.12 14.08
CA LEU A 129 5.79 1.71 15.28
C LEU A 129 7.28 1.96 15.05
N TYR A 130 7.74 3.14 15.46
CA TYR A 130 9.14 3.55 15.32
C TYR A 130 10.08 2.75 16.25
N ASP A 131 9.56 2.31 17.40
CA ASP A 131 10.20 1.30 18.24
C ASP A 131 9.46 -0.03 18.04
N SER A 132 10.17 -1.01 17.48
CA SER A 132 9.63 -2.34 17.21
C SER A 132 9.11 -3.06 18.46
N ALA A 133 9.63 -2.77 19.65
CA ALA A 133 9.16 -3.37 20.90
C ALA A 133 7.68 -3.04 21.19
N ASN A 134 7.19 -1.89 20.74
CA ASN A 134 5.78 -1.50 20.89
C ASN A 134 4.82 -2.41 20.11
N ALA A 135 5.31 -3.13 19.10
CA ALA A 135 4.51 -4.13 18.38
C ALA A 135 4.07 -5.31 19.26
N ASN A 136 4.79 -5.56 20.37
CA ASN A 136 4.43 -6.59 21.34
C ASN A 136 3.42 -6.10 22.40
N GLY A 137 2.93 -4.87 22.30
CA GLY A 137 2.03 -4.25 23.26
C GLY A 137 0.59 -4.78 23.20
N ALA A 138 -0.17 -4.52 24.29
CA ALA A 138 -1.54 -5.00 24.44
C ALA A 138 -2.50 -4.47 23.36
N VAL A 139 -2.37 -3.19 22.98
CA VAL A 139 -3.23 -2.58 21.97
C VAL A 139 -2.91 -3.14 20.59
N ALA A 140 -1.63 -3.30 20.23
CA ALA A 140 -1.19 -3.93 19.00
C ALA A 140 -1.74 -5.37 18.89
N LYS A 141 -1.63 -6.16 19.98
CA LYS A 141 -2.22 -7.50 20.05
C LYS A 141 -3.73 -7.49 19.80
N LYS A 142 -4.48 -6.62 20.47
CA LYS A 142 -5.94 -6.51 20.28
C LYS A 142 -6.31 -6.18 18.85
N LEU A 143 -5.59 -5.25 18.21
CA LEU A 143 -5.81 -4.86 16.82
C LEU A 143 -5.52 -6.01 15.84
N MET A 144 -4.41 -6.73 16.02
CA MET A 144 -4.05 -7.86 15.16
C MET A 144 -5.08 -8.99 15.27
N VAL A 145 -5.50 -9.35 16.50
CA VAL A 145 -6.54 -10.37 16.73
C VAL A 145 -7.88 -9.92 16.15
N PHE A 146 -8.25 -8.65 16.33
CA PHE A 146 -9.48 -8.09 15.76
C PHE A 146 -9.46 -8.13 14.22
N ALA A 147 -8.35 -7.74 13.62
CA ALA A 147 -8.18 -7.77 12.16
C ALA A 147 -8.32 -9.20 11.61
N ALA A 148 -7.63 -10.17 12.20
CA ALA A 148 -7.72 -11.56 11.78
C ALA A 148 -9.17 -12.11 11.90
N LYS A 149 -9.82 -11.88 13.05
CA LYS A 149 -11.21 -12.31 13.30
C LYS A 149 -12.18 -11.74 12.26
N ASN A 150 -12.01 -10.49 11.86
CA ASN A 150 -12.91 -9.80 10.94
C ASN A 150 -12.41 -9.84 9.47
N LYS A 151 -11.36 -10.61 9.18
CA LYS A 151 -10.75 -10.74 7.84
C LYS A 151 -10.31 -9.39 7.24
N LEU A 152 -9.89 -8.46 8.10
CA LEU A 152 -9.34 -7.18 7.70
C LEU A 152 -7.86 -7.33 7.38
N ALA A 153 -7.38 -6.60 6.37
CA ALA A 153 -5.96 -6.42 6.16
C ALA A 153 -5.39 -5.39 7.16
N VAL A 154 -4.09 -5.47 7.43
CA VAL A 154 -3.41 -4.52 8.32
C VAL A 154 -2.27 -3.87 7.53
N LEU A 155 -2.29 -2.56 7.38
CA LEU A 155 -1.19 -1.78 6.78
C LEU A 155 -0.33 -1.21 7.91
N ALA A 156 0.91 -1.70 8.01
CA ALA A 156 1.82 -1.35 9.10
C ALA A 156 3.14 -0.75 8.59
N HIS A 157 3.43 0.47 9.02
CA HIS A 157 4.72 1.13 8.83
C HIS A 157 5.65 0.78 9.99
N VAL A 158 6.41 -0.27 9.80
CA VAL A 158 7.25 -0.86 10.83
C VAL A 158 8.54 -1.40 10.22
N GLU A 159 9.54 -1.63 11.08
CA GLU A 159 10.72 -2.37 10.68
C GLU A 159 10.53 -3.90 10.83
N ASP A 160 11.45 -4.64 10.27
CA ASP A 160 11.45 -6.10 10.15
C ASP A 160 11.18 -6.85 11.48
N THR A 161 11.84 -6.43 12.57
CA THR A 161 11.65 -7.02 13.90
C THR A 161 10.21 -6.92 14.40
N ALA A 162 9.51 -5.83 14.09
CA ALA A 162 8.12 -5.65 14.47
C ALA A 162 7.17 -6.61 13.74
N ILE A 163 7.52 -7.07 12.54
CA ILE A 163 6.73 -8.05 11.79
C ILE A 163 6.58 -9.35 12.61
N ASP A 164 7.67 -9.82 13.22
CA ASP A 164 7.64 -11.02 14.05
C ASP A 164 6.69 -10.86 15.24
N PHE A 165 6.71 -9.72 15.92
CA PHE A 165 5.80 -9.45 17.04
C PHE A 165 4.34 -9.36 16.59
N LEU A 166 4.05 -8.62 15.51
CA LEU A 166 2.69 -8.48 15.02
C LEU A 166 2.12 -9.83 14.57
N MET A 167 2.87 -10.61 13.79
CA MET A 167 2.45 -11.92 13.30
C MET A 167 2.34 -12.96 14.42
N ALA A 168 3.11 -12.85 15.50
CA ALA A 168 2.96 -13.72 16.67
C ALA A 168 1.62 -13.53 17.38
N HIS A 169 1.01 -12.33 17.34
CA HIS A 169 -0.31 -12.08 17.91
C HIS A 169 -1.46 -12.73 17.13
N ALA A 170 -1.32 -12.81 15.81
CA ALA A 170 -2.34 -13.36 14.91
C ALA A 170 -1.67 -13.89 13.63
N PRO A 171 -1.20 -15.15 13.61
CA PRO A 171 -0.47 -15.74 12.48
C PRO A 171 -1.25 -15.74 11.16
N ASP A 172 -2.57 -15.75 11.22
CA ASP A 172 -3.46 -15.73 10.05
C ASP A 172 -3.83 -14.30 9.59
N ALA A 173 -3.32 -13.26 10.26
CA ALA A 173 -3.59 -11.89 9.87
C ALA A 173 -2.97 -11.57 8.49
N ARG A 174 -3.70 -10.81 7.67
CA ARG A 174 -3.22 -10.32 6.37
C ARG A 174 -2.43 -9.04 6.60
N LEU A 175 -1.12 -9.15 6.78
CA LEU A 175 -0.25 -8.01 7.04
C LEU A 175 0.34 -7.47 5.73
N ILE A 176 0.15 -6.18 5.49
CA ILE A 176 0.78 -5.41 4.42
C ILE A 176 1.88 -4.57 5.06
N TRP A 177 3.11 -4.87 4.72
CA TRP A 177 4.28 -4.17 5.22
C TRP A 177 4.54 -2.92 4.39
N ALA A 178 4.14 -1.77 4.92
CA ALA A 178 4.34 -0.48 4.27
C ALA A 178 5.82 -0.24 3.98
N HIS A 179 6.12 0.21 2.77
CA HIS A 179 7.47 0.44 2.24
C HIS A 179 8.36 -0.81 2.21
N THR A 180 7.90 -1.96 2.68
CA THR A 180 8.71 -3.18 2.87
C THR A 180 10.03 -2.85 3.58
N SER A 181 9.95 -2.21 4.77
CA SER A 181 11.02 -1.58 5.55
C SER A 181 11.55 -0.28 4.92
N ILE A 182 11.07 0.86 5.40
CA ILE A 182 11.59 2.17 4.99
C ILE A 182 13.05 2.39 5.45
N GLY A 183 13.46 1.72 6.53
CA GLY A 183 14.86 1.68 7.00
C GLY A 183 15.81 0.92 6.10
N GLY A 184 15.29 0.21 5.09
CA GLY A 184 16.10 -0.46 4.07
C GLY A 184 16.58 -1.85 4.46
N ALA A 185 15.75 -2.68 5.08
CA ALA A 185 16.10 -4.08 5.37
C ALA A 185 16.68 -4.78 4.12
N PRO A 186 17.75 -5.58 4.25
CA PRO A 186 18.33 -6.31 3.14
C PRO A 186 17.31 -7.26 2.49
N VAL A 187 17.40 -7.43 1.16
CA VAL A 187 16.50 -8.31 0.40
C VAL A 187 16.51 -9.75 0.94
N ALA A 188 17.64 -10.25 1.42
CA ALA A 188 17.74 -11.57 2.04
C ALA A 188 16.86 -11.70 3.30
N GLN A 189 16.77 -10.66 4.11
CA GLN A 189 15.93 -10.65 5.31
C GLN A 189 14.44 -10.57 4.95
N ILE A 190 14.09 -9.80 3.93
CA ILE A 190 12.72 -9.75 3.40
C ILE A 190 12.32 -11.15 2.88
N ASP A 191 13.22 -11.83 2.17
CA ASP A 191 13.00 -13.20 1.69
C ASP A 191 12.69 -14.17 2.84
N GLU A 192 13.44 -14.11 3.94
CA GLU A 192 13.19 -14.96 5.12
C GLU A 192 11.82 -14.66 5.77
N LEU A 193 11.44 -13.39 5.90
CA LEU A 193 10.12 -13.03 6.44
C LEU A 193 8.98 -13.50 5.53
N LEU A 194 9.12 -13.37 4.21
CA LEU A 194 8.10 -13.84 3.25
C LEU A 194 7.96 -15.36 3.27
N LYS A 195 9.05 -16.12 3.48
CA LYS A 195 9.00 -17.56 3.69
C LYS A 195 8.30 -17.93 4.99
N LYS A 196 8.65 -17.21 6.07
CA LYS A 196 8.12 -17.46 7.42
C LYS A 196 6.62 -17.17 7.53
N TYR A 197 6.16 -16.11 6.87
CA TYR A 197 4.78 -15.64 6.97
C TYR A 197 4.05 -15.66 5.62
N PRO A 198 3.29 -16.73 5.31
CA PRO A 198 2.56 -16.85 4.04
C PRO A 198 1.54 -15.73 3.77
N GLN A 199 1.05 -15.05 4.82
CA GLN A 199 0.08 -13.95 4.70
C GLN A 199 0.72 -12.54 4.65
N LEU A 200 2.06 -12.45 4.79
CA LEU A 200 2.76 -11.19 4.71
C LEU A 200 2.84 -10.72 3.26
N MET A 201 2.48 -9.47 3.00
CA MET A 201 2.66 -8.79 1.71
C MET A 201 3.55 -7.56 1.88
N GLY A 202 4.36 -7.25 0.88
CA GLY A 202 5.16 -6.03 0.81
C GLY A 202 4.43 -4.94 0.00
N GLU A 203 4.45 -3.71 0.50
CA GLU A 203 4.05 -2.53 -0.25
C GLU A 203 5.30 -1.70 -0.53
N LEU A 204 5.43 -1.15 -1.75
CA LEU A 204 6.71 -0.69 -2.29
C LEU A 204 6.83 0.83 -2.45
N SER A 205 5.91 1.63 -1.90
CA SER A 205 6.06 3.08 -1.95
C SER A 205 7.35 3.52 -1.26
N TYR A 206 8.11 4.38 -1.93
CA TYR A 206 9.36 4.95 -1.40
C TYR A 206 10.37 3.93 -0.82
N ARG A 207 10.31 2.67 -1.29
CA ARG A 207 11.24 1.64 -0.82
C ARG A 207 12.68 1.94 -1.23
N PRO A 208 13.62 2.17 -0.28
CA PRO A 208 15.02 2.41 -0.61
C PRO A 208 15.65 1.20 -1.34
N GLY A 209 16.46 1.48 -2.36
CA GLY A 209 17.19 0.45 -3.10
C GLY A 209 16.32 -0.44 -4.01
N LEU A 210 15.04 -0.13 -4.20
CA LEU A 210 14.18 -0.85 -5.14
C LEU A 210 14.63 -0.65 -6.59
N THR A 211 14.98 0.60 -6.92
CA THR A 211 15.44 0.98 -8.26
C THR A 211 16.90 1.42 -8.26
N CYS A 212 17.58 1.09 -9.34
CA CYS A 212 18.94 1.47 -9.68
C CYS A 212 18.92 2.53 -10.79
N ASP A 213 20.04 2.68 -11.53
CA ASP A 213 20.21 3.68 -12.58
C ASP A 213 19.08 3.64 -13.62
N GLY A 214 18.66 4.83 -14.05
CA GLY A 214 17.58 4.98 -15.03
C GLY A 214 16.18 4.59 -14.53
N GLY A 215 16.00 4.45 -13.20
CA GLY A 215 14.71 4.05 -12.61
C GLY A 215 14.33 2.59 -12.85
N LYS A 216 15.31 1.74 -13.21
CA LYS A 216 15.13 0.31 -13.45
C LYS A 216 15.23 -0.49 -12.16
N LEU A 217 14.57 -1.65 -12.09
CA LEU A 217 14.70 -2.53 -10.92
C LEU A 217 16.14 -2.93 -10.67
N CYS A 218 16.58 -2.82 -9.41
CA CYS A 218 17.83 -3.43 -9.00
C CYS A 218 17.75 -4.97 -9.14
N PRO A 219 18.85 -5.64 -9.53
CA PRO A 219 18.83 -7.08 -9.83
C PRO A 219 18.28 -7.94 -8.70
N GLU A 220 18.63 -7.65 -7.45
CA GLU A 220 18.16 -8.38 -6.27
C GLU A 220 16.64 -8.20 -6.05
N TRP A 221 16.10 -7.01 -6.27
CA TRP A 221 14.67 -6.77 -6.18
C TRP A 221 13.92 -7.46 -7.32
N ARG A 222 14.47 -7.40 -8.53
CA ARG A 222 13.87 -8.12 -9.66
C ARG A 222 13.79 -9.63 -9.36
N ALA A 223 14.84 -10.22 -8.79
CA ALA A 223 14.85 -11.63 -8.40
C ALA A 223 13.82 -11.94 -7.32
N LEU A 224 13.69 -11.07 -6.30
CA LEU A 224 12.70 -11.22 -5.22
C LEU A 224 11.27 -11.14 -5.75
N LEU A 225 10.96 -10.14 -6.58
CA LEU A 225 9.64 -9.98 -7.18
C LEU A 225 9.24 -11.14 -8.08
N LEU A 226 10.20 -11.73 -8.80
CA LEU A 226 9.98 -12.94 -9.61
C LEU A 226 9.79 -14.19 -8.76
N LYS A 227 10.46 -14.27 -7.60
CA LYS A 227 10.31 -15.37 -6.64
C LYS A 227 8.95 -15.34 -5.95
N TYR A 228 8.44 -14.13 -5.65
CA TYR A 228 7.18 -13.93 -4.93
C TYR A 228 6.23 -12.98 -5.70
N PRO A 229 5.83 -13.32 -6.93
CA PRO A 229 5.07 -12.39 -7.78
C PRO A 229 3.69 -12.03 -7.25
N THR A 230 3.15 -12.79 -6.29
CA THR A 230 1.84 -12.57 -5.66
C THR A 230 1.91 -11.87 -4.30
N ARG A 231 3.09 -11.36 -3.91
CA ARG A 231 3.32 -10.90 -2.53
C ARG A 231 3.66 -9.42 -2.43
N PHE A 232 3.65 -8.67 -3.53
CA PHE A 232 4.01 -7.26 -3.55
C PHE A 232 2.95 -6.41 -4.23
N MET A 233 2.82 -5.16 -3.78
CA MET A 233 1.95 -4.13 -4.35
C MET A 233 2.70 -2.80 -4.40
N ILE A 234 2.27 -1.91 -5.30
CA ILE A 234 2.73 -0.52 -5.34
C ILE A 234 1.82 0.37 -4.50
N GLY A 235 2.31 1.56 -4.11
CA GLY A 235 1.52 2.56 -3.40
C GLY A 235 2.07 3.97 -3.56
N SER A 236 1.27 4.98 -3.25
CA SER A 236 1.65 6.39 -3.42
C SER A 236 2.11 7.06 -2.11
N ASP A 237 1.60 6.62 -0.99
CA ASP A 237 1.87 7.19 0.33
C ASP A 237 1.75 8.73 0.35
N THR A 238 0.59 9.24 -0.05
CA THR A 238 0.29 10.68 -0.24
C THR A 238 -0.03 11.39 1.08
N TRP A 239 0.78 11.18 2.13
CA TRP A 239 0.50 11.72 3.48
C TRP A 239 0.69 13.24 3.62
N VAL A 240 1.37 13.89 2.66
CA VAL A 240 1.55 15.34 2.57
C VAL A 240 1.20 15.86 1.17
N ASN A 241 0.81 17.15 1.11
CA ASN A 241 0.38 17.78 -0.14
C ASN A 241 1.42 17.71 -1.26
N GLN A 242 2.72 17.80 -0.94
CA GLN A 242 3.78 17.69 -1.95
C GLN A 242 3.73 16.36 -2.70
N ARG A 243 3.36 15.24 -2.04
CA ARG A 243 3.28 13.93 -2.69
C ARG A 243 2.13 13.84 -3.69
N TRP A 244 1.05 14.57 -3.47
CA TRP A 244 0.00 14.72 -4.47
C TRP A 244 0.47 15.46 -5.72
N GLN A 245 1.35 16.45 -5.58
CA GLN A 245 1.92 17.17 -6.74
C GLN A 245 2.72 16.26 -7.65
N TYR A 246 3.44 15.28 -7.10
CA TYR A 246 4.27 14.31 -7.82
C TYR A 246 3.58 12.96 -8.09
N TYR A 247 2.28 12.84 -7.81
CA TYR A 247 1.55 11.58 -7.93
C TYR A 247 1.68 10.93 -9.32
N GLU A 248 1.50 11.71 -10.37
CA GLU A 248 1.58 11.24 -11.76
C GLU A 248 2.99 10.77 -12.13
N GLU A 249 4.02 11.50 -11.67
CA GLU A 249 5.42 11.13 -11.90
C GLU A 249 5.78 9.84 -11.16
N LEU A 250 5.31 9.68 -9.93
CA LEU A 250 5.50 8.46 -9.15
C LEU A 250 4.88 7.25 -9.87
N MET A 251 3.62 7.37 -10.32
CA MET A 251 2.94 6.31 -11.04
C MET A 251 3.61 5.99 -12.38
N LYS A 252 4.15 7.00 -13.07
CA LYS A 252 4.96 6.80 -14.26
C LYS A 252 6.25 6.04 -13.93
N GLY A 253 6.93 6.37 -12.84
CA GLY A 253 8.11 5.64 -12.35
C GLY A 253 7.81 4.17 -12.11
N TYR A 254 6.65 3.85 -11.54
CA TYR A 254 6.22 2.46 -11.36
C TYR A 254 6.04 1.74 -12.70
N ARG A 255 5.47 2.39 -13.70
CA ARG A 255 5.31 1.80 -15.04
C ARG A 255 6.65 1.45 -15.69
N VAL A 256 7.68 2.30 -15.48
CA VAL A 256 9.03 2.06 -15.99
C VAL A 256 9.61 0.77 -15.43
N TRP A 257 9.70 0.63 -14.11
CA TRP A 257 10.31 -0.56 -13.54
C TRP A 257 9.41 -1.81 -13.55
N LEU A 258 8.08 -1.66 -13.56
CA LEU A 258 7.18 -2.79 -13.82
C LEU A 258 7.44 -3.38 -15.22
N GLY A 259 7.82 -2.56 -16.19
CA GLY A 259 8.22 -3.02 -17.52
C GLY A 259 9.46 -3.91 -17.54
N ASP A 260 10.29 -3.90 -16.50
CA ASP A 260 11.45 -4.80 -16.36
C ASP A 260 11.05 -6.23 -15.95
N LEU A 261 9.81 -6.43 -15.51
CA LEU A 261 9.25 -7.73 -15.17
C LEU A 261 8.56 -8.39 -16.38
N PRO A 262 8.48 -9.72 -16.41
CA PRO A 262 7.59 -10.39 -17.34
C PRO A 262 6.14 -9.86 -17.19
N PRO A 263 5.35 -9.80 -18.27
CA PRO A 263 4.01 -9.17 -18.26
C PRO A 263 3.07 -9.68 -17.16
N ASP A 264 3.10 -10.98 -16.85
CA ASP A 264 2.28 -11.58 -15.79
C ASP A 264 2.73 -11.09 -14.38
N ALA A 265 4.03 -11.05 -14.12
CA ALA A 265 4.57 -10.55 -12.85
C ALA A 265 4.31 -9.04 -12.69
N ALA A 266 4.51 -8.24 -13.75
CA ALA A 266 4.18 -6.82 -13.76
C ALA A 266 2.71 -6.57 -13.44
N ARG A 267 1.80 -7.33 -14.06
CA ARG A 267 0.36 -7.23 -13.80
C ARG A 267 0.01 -7.62 -12.36
N LYS A 268 0.64 -8.65 -11.82
CA LYS A 268 0.43 -9.06 -10.42
C LYS A 268 0.80 -7.95 -9.47
N VAL A 269 2.01 -7.43 -9.56
CA VAL A 269 2.52 -6.38 -8.66
C VAL A 269 1.79 -5.04 -8.87
N GLY A 270 1.51 -4.67 -10.12
CA GLY A 270 0.85 -3.39 -10.44
C GLY A 270 -0.65 -3.38 -10.19
N TRP A 271 -1.31 -4.55 -10.20
CA TRP A 271 -2.77 -4.63 -10.14
C TRP A 271 -3.32 -5.84 -9.38
N SER A 272 -3.06 -7.07 -9.87
CA SER A 272 -3.87 -8.22 -9.49
C SER A 272 -3.75 -8.57 -8.02
N ASN A 273 -2.56 -8.39 -7.39
CA ASN A 273 -2.37 -8.72 -5.99
C ASN A 273 -3.28 -7.90 -5.06
N GLY A 274 -3.42 -6.61 -5.33
CA GLY A 274 -4.36 -5.76 -4.60
C GLY A 274 -5.81 -6.09 -4.94
N ALA A 275 -6.11 -6.27 -6.22
CA ALA A 275 -7.46 -6.58 -6.69
C ALA A 275 -7.98 -7.90 -6.07
N ASP A 276 -7.16 -8.96 -6.09
CA ASP A 276 -7.51 -10.27 -5.53
C ASP A 276 -7.64 -10.23 -4.01
N LEU A 277 -6.72 -9.53 -3.32
CA LEU A 277 -6.75 -9.41 -1.85
C LEU A 277 -8.07 -8.80 -1.35
N PHE A 278 -8.61 -7.82 -2.08
CA PHE A 278 -9.79 -7.07 -1.68
C PHE A 278 -11.06 -7.39 -2.47
N GLY A 279 -10.98 -8.29 -3.44
CA GLY A 279 -12.12 -8.68 -4.29
C GLY A 279 -12.57 -7.56 -5.24
N VAL A 280 -11.63 -6.74 -5.73
CA VAL A 280 -11.87 -5.70 -6.74
C VAL A 280 -11.92 -6.35 -8.13
N LYS A 281 -12.92 -5.98 -8.92
CA LYS A 281 -13.14 -6.53 -10.28
C LYS A 281 -12.63 -5.58 -11.36
#